data_7a56017f2c725b665307855d9658a8c9
#
_entry.id   7a56017f2c725b665307855d9658a8c9
#
_cell.length_a   1.000
_cell.length_b   1.000
_cell.length_c   1.000
_cell.angle_alpha   90.00
_cell.angle_beta   90.00
_cell.angle_gamma   90.00
#
_symmetry.space_group_name_H-M   'P 1'
#
loop_
_entity.id
_entity.type
_entity.pdbx_description
1 polymer ?
#
loop_
_entity_poly.entity_id
_entity_poly.type
_entity_poly.pdbx_seq_one_letter_code
_entity_poly.pdbx_strand_id
1 'polypeptide(L)'
;MLFPALFALGGAFFFFVLRVQGADGSFPKPLTPDEEAVLLRRMQQDGDAEAREKLIEHNLRLVAHIVKKYYAVSTEQDDLLSIGTIGLIKAVNTFKADKNIRLATYASKCIQNELLMYFRQKRKSAGELSLSDTLESDGDGNALALQDIICCEDSGLSAVEEQDRYYAMHRALAGCLSPREREII
;
A
#
# COMPACT_ATOMS: atom_id res chain seq x y z
N MET A 1 -1.45 46.64 -10.02
CA MET A 1 -2.69 46.09 -9.51
C MET A 1 -2.66 44.57 -9.26
N LEU A 2 -1.50 43.93 -9.16
CA LEU A 2 -1.38 42.45 -8.89
C LEU A 2 -1.21 42.11 -7.41
N PHE A 3 -0.83 43.04 -6.56
CA PHE A 3 -0.57 42.79 -5.13
C PHE A 3 -1.79 42.45 -4.26
N PRO A 4 -2.99 43.03 -4.47
CA PRO A 4 -4.14 42.68 -3.60
C PRO A 4 -4.71 41.27 -3.89
N ALA A 5 -4.58 40.77 -5.12
CA ALA A 5 -5.06 39.42 -5.48
C ALA A 5 -4.20 38.32 -4.85
N LEU A 6 -2.88 38.52 -4.75
CA LEU A 6 -1.96 37.58 -4.11
C LEU A 6 -2.17 37.48 -2.60
N PHE A 7 -2.51 38.62 -1.96
CA PHE A 7 -2.84 38.67 -0.53
C PHE A 7 -4.17 38.00 -0.20
N ALA A 8 -5.17 38.12 -1.11
CA ALA A 8 -6.46 37.48 -0.96
C ALA A 8 -6.35 35.93 -1.12
N LEU A 9 -5.53 35.44 -2.06
CA LEU A 9 -5.26 34.01 -2.22
C LEU A 9 -4.48 33.44 -1.03
N GLY A 10 -3.46 34.15 -0.53
CA GLY A 10 -2.72 33.76 0.66
C GLY A 10 -3.59 33.74 1.93
N GLY A 11 -4.48 34.71 2.08
CA GLY A 11 -5.45 34.76 3.18
C GLY A 11 -6.47 33.62 3.13
N ALA A 12 -7.00 33.30 1.93
CA ALA A 12 -7.94 32.20 1.76
C ALA A 12 -7.28 30.84 2.04
N PHE A 13 -6.03 30.63 1.60
CA PHE A 13 -5.27 29.41 1.89
C PHE A 13 -4.92 29.32 3.38
N PHE A 14 -4.52 30.42 4.01
CA PHE A 14 -4.25 30.47 5.44
C PHE A 14 -5.50 30.21 6.27
N PHE A 15 -6.66 30.79 5.89
CA PHE A 15 -7.96 30.48 6.51
C PHE A 15 -8.40 29.04 6.28
N PHE A 16 -8.12 28.47 5.10
CA PHE A 16 -8.41 27.06 4.82
C PHE A 16 -7.55 26.13 5.70
N VAL A 17 -6.24 26.42 5.83
CA VAL A 17 -5.32 25.65 6.68
C VAL A 17 -5.69 25.79 8.16
N LEU A 18 -6.05 27.01 8.62
CA LEU A 18 -6.53 27.23 9.99
C LEU A 18 -7.87 26.54 10.27
N ARG A 19 -8.76 26.47 9.28
CA ARG A 19 -10.04 25.77 9.41
C ARG A 19 -9.85 24.25 9.47
N VAL A 20 -8.83 23.72 8.85
CA VAL A 20 -8.43 22.30 8.95
C VAL A 20 -7.79 22.01 10.31
N GLN A 21 -7.04 22.96 10.89
CA GLN A 21 -6.39 22.78 12.20
C GLN A 21 -7.24 23.20 13.41
N GLY A 22 -8.24 24.06 13.23
CA GLY A 22 -9.01 24.68 14.30
C GLY A 22 -10.43 24.15 14.52
N ALA A 23 -10.86 23.13 13.78
CA ALA A 23 -12.16 22.53 14.02
C ALA A 23 -12.09 21.54 15.19
N ASP A 24 -12.48 21.99 16.36
CA ASP A 24 -12.95 21.09 17.40
C ASP A 24 -13.96 20.11 16.78
N GLY A 25 -13.52 18.88 16.53
CA GLY A 25 -14.35 17.83 15.95
C GLY A 25 -14.34 17.74 14.43
N SER A 26 -13.17 17.51 13.83
CA SER A 26 -13.05 17.13 12.40
C SER A 26 -13.87 15.88 12.03
N PHE A 27 -14.27 15.08 13.02
CA PHE A 27 -15.08 13.88 12.82
C PHE A 27 -16.48 14.05 13.42
N PRO A 28 -17.53 13.52 12.78
CA PRO A 28 -18.89 13.55 13.31
C PRO A 28 -18.97 12.84 14.68
N LYS A 29 -20.00 13.20 15.45
CA LYS A 29 -20.23 12.58 16.77
C LYS A 29 -20.50 11.08 16.61
N PRO A 30 -20.09 10.23 17.57
CA PRO A 30 -20.41 8.80 17.55
C PRO A 30 -21.93 8.60 17.52
N LEU A 31 -22.37 7.56 16.81
CA LEU A 31 -23.77 7.13 16.79
C LEU A 31 -24.20 6.58 18.16
N THR A 32 -25.47 6.75 18.49
CA THR A 32 -26.07 6.03 19.61
C THR A 32 -26.22 4.55 19.27
N PRO A 33 -26.26 3.63 20.27
CA PRO A 33 -26.42 2.20 20.02
C PRO A 33 -27.65 1.84 19.19
N ASP A 34 -28.75 2.60 19.36
CA ASP A 34 -30.00 2.38 18.63
C ASP A 34 -29.87 2.79 17.15
N GLU A 35 -29.24 3.95 16.88
CA GLU A 35 -28.95 4.43 15.52
C GLU A 35 -27.99 3.46 14.80
N GLU A 36 -26.94 3.01 15.49
CA GLU A 36 -25.99 2.02 14.95
C GLU A 36 -26.73 0.73 14.55
N ALA A 37 -27.62 0.22 15.41
CA ALA A 37 -28.38 -0.98 15.13
C ALA A 37 -29.33 -0.82 13.93
N VAL A 38 -29.97 0.35 13.79
CA VAL A 38 -30.86 0.64 12.63
C VAL A 38 -30.06 0.70 11.34
N LEU A 39 -28.91 1.41 11.33
CA LEU A 39 -28.06 1.52 10.14
C LEU A 39 -27.46 0.17 9.73
N LEU A 40 -27.05 -0.65 10.71
CA LEU A 40 -26.55 -2.00 10.45
C LEU A 40 -27.62 -2.88 9.79
N ARG A 41 -28.86 -2.81 10.25
CA ARG A 41 -29.98 -3.56 9.63
C ARG A 41 -30.23 -3.10 8.20
N ARG A 42 -30.32 -1.79 7.95
CA ARG A 42 -30.50 -1.22 6.62
C ARG A 42 -29.38 -1.67 5.66
N MET A 43 -28.13 -1.60 6.11
CA MET A 43 -26.98 -2.03 5.32
C MET A 43 -27.06 -3.55 5.01
N GLN A 44 -27.44 -4.40 5.98
CA GLN A 44 -27.43 -5.86 5.81
C GLN A 44 -28.62 -6.38 5.03
N GLN A 45 -29.79 -5.79 5.19
CA GLN A 45 -31.03 -6.24 4.56
C GLN A 45 -31.26 -5.62 3.18
N ASP A 46 -31.03 -4.32 3.08
CA ASP A 46 -31.37 -3.53 1.90
C ASP A 46 -30.14 -3.21 1.02
N GLY A 47 -28.93 -3.52 1.50
CA GLY A 47 -27.69 -3.16 0.81
C GLY A 47 -27.47 -1.64 0.72
N ASP A 48 -28.04 -0.87 1.67
CA ASP A 48 -28.08 0.57 1.64
C ASP A 48 -26.69 1.20 1.76
N ALA A 49 -26.24 1.81 0.66
CA ALA A 49 -24.94 2.47 0.57
C ALA A 49 -24.85 3.70 1.48
N GLU A 50 -25.94 4.44 1.64
CA GLU A 50 -25.97 5.63 2.51
C GLU A 50 -25.83 5.25 3.99
N ALA A 51 -26.48 4.17 4.42
CA ALA A 51 -26.33 3.64 5.77
C ALA A 51 -24.89 3.16 6.02
N ARG A 52 -24.25 2.56 5.03
CA ARG A 52 -22.85 2.14 5.07
C ARG A 52 -21.90 3.34 5.21
N GLU A 53 -22.08 4.39 4.42
CA GLU A 53 -21.26 5.61 4.49
C GLU A 53 -21.39 6.26 5.86
N LYS A 54 -22.59 6.44 6.39
CA LYS A 54 -22.82 6.98 7.73
C LYS A 54 -22.15 6.16 8.82
N LEU A 55 -22.18 4.83 8.74
CA LEU A 55 -21.48 3.97 9.68
C LEU A 55 -19.96 4.18 9.65
N ILE A 56 -19.38 4.38 8.47
CA ILE A 56 -17.95 4.64 8.31
C ILE A 56 -17.60 6.03 8.86
N GLU A 57 -18.30 7.08 8.44
CA GLU A 57 -18.02 8.47 8.84
C GLU A 57 -18.05 8.67 10.34
N HIS A 58 -19.10 8.17 11.00
CA HIS A 58 -19.27 8.32 12.45
C HIS A 58 -18.28 7.47 13.28
N ASN A 59 -17.59 6.51 12.65
CA ASN A 59 -16.57 5.67 13.29
C ASN A 59 -15.12 6.06 12.93
N LEU A 60 -14.88 7.09 12.09
CA LEU A 60 -13.52 7.57 11.76
C LEU A 60 -12.76 8.04 13.00
N ARG A 61 -13.45 8.58 14.01
CA ARG A 61 -12.83 8.97 15.28
C ARG A 61 -12.18 7.79 16.00
N LEU A 62 -12.75 6.57 15.86
CA LEU A 62 -12.16 5.34 16.42
C LEU A 62 -10.83 5.02 15.74
N VAL A 63 -10.74 5.19 14.41
CA VAL A 63 -9.49 5.01 13.65
C VAL A 63 -8.41 5.96 14.17
N ALA A 64 -8.73 7.26 14.24
CA ALA A 64 -7.80 8.28 14.73
C ALA A 64 -7.32 7.98 16.16
N HIS A 65 -8.22 7.53 17.04
CA HIS A 65 -7.87 7.13 18.40
C HIS A 65 -6.89 5.96 18.44
N ILE A 66 -7.11 4.93 17.63
CA ILE A 66 -6.25 3.74 17.56
C ILE A 66 -4.88 4.13 17.02
N VAL A 67 -4.82 4.88 15.91
CA VAL A 67 -3.57 5.34 15.32
C VAL A 67 -2.79 6.17 16.33
N LYS A 68 -3.42 7.16 16.95
CA LYS A 68 -2.77 8.01 17.97
C LYS A 68 -2.25 7.21 19.16
N LYS A 69 -3.02 6.23 19.64
CA LYS A 69 -2.65 5.43 20.82
C LYS A 69 -1.46 4.52 20.58
N TYR A 70 -1.38 3.86 19.43
CA TYR A 70 -0.39 2.83 19.17
C TYR A 70 0.80 3.31 18.32
N TYR A 71 0.62 4.39 17.56
CA TYR A 71 1.59 4.84 16.54
C TYR A 71 1.88 6.34 16.62
N ALA A 72 1.76 6.94 17.80
CA ALA A 72 1.97 8.39 18.01
C ALA A 72 3.39 8.86 17.62
N VAL A 73 4.38 7.98 17.63
CA VAL A 73 5.79 8.30 17.33
C VAL A 73 6.10 8.13 15.84
N SER A 74 5.19 7.55 15.04
CA SER A 74 5.42 7.36 13.62
C SER A 74 5.33 8.69 12.86
N THR A 75 6.29 8.93 11.96
CA THR A 75 6.32 10.11 11.08
C THR A 75 5.21 10.08 10.01
N GLU A 76 4.63 8.89 9.78
CA GLU A 76 3.66 8.61 8.70
C GLU A 76 2.23 8.48 9.25
N GLN A 77 1.81 9.42 10.11
CA GLN A 77 0.49 9.34 10.75
C GLN A 77 -0.66 9.39 9.74
N ASP A 78 -0.55 10.16 8.67
CA ASP A 78 -1.58 10.29 7.64
C ASP A 78 -1.76 9.00 6.85
N ASP A 79 -0.65 8.30 6.52
CA ASP A 79 -0.70 6.99 5.86
C ASP A 79 -1.33 5.94 6.78
N LEU A 80 -0.96 5.94 8.06
CA LEU A 80 -1.54 5.02 9.04
C LEU A 80 -3.04 5.30 9.25
N LEU A 81 -3.48 6.56 9.19
CA LEU A 81 -4.89 6.91 9.25
C LEU A 81 -5.64 6.36 8.03
N SER A 82 -5.05 6.50 6.85
CA SER A 82 -5.61 5.97 5.60
C SER A 82 -5.74 4.44 5.63
N ILE A 83 -4.69 3.73 6.06
CA ILE A 83 -4.69 2.27 6.22
C ILE A 83 -5.70 1.84 7.28
N GLY A 84 -5.76 2.55 8.41
CA GLY A 84 -6.74 2.31 9.46
C GLY A 84 -8.18 2.49 8.95
N THR A 85 -8.41 3.47 8.07
CA THR A 85 -9.71 3.69 7.44
C THR A 85 -10.09 2.52 6.52
N ILE A 86 -9.14 1.96 5.76
CA ILE A 86 -9.36 0.74 4.99
C ILE A 86 -9.77 -0.41 5.91
N GLY A 87 -9.11 -0.55 7.06
CA GLY A 87 -9.47 -1.54 8.09
C GLY A 87 -10.88 -1.36 8.62
N LEU A 88 -11.32 -0.11 8.85
CA LEU A 88 -12.70 0.22 9.25
C LEU A 88 -13.71 -0.16 8.16
N ILE A 89 -13.44 0.18 6.89
CA ILE A 89 -14.29 -0.15 5.76
C ILE A 89 -14.47 -1.66 5.65
N LYS A 90 -13.38 -2.44 5.75
CA LYS A 90 -13.43 -3.90 5.76
C LYS A 90 -14.25 -4.42 6.93
N ALA A 91 -14.10 -3.82 8.12
CA ALA A 91 -14.87 -4.19 9.30
C ALA A 91 -16.37 -3.97 9.10
N VAL A 92 -16.79 -2.79 8.61
CA VAL A 92 -18.20 -2.49 8.35
C VAL A 92 -18.79 -3.48 7.34
N ASN A 93 -18.08 -3.78 6.26
CA ASN A 93 -18.55 -4.71 5.21
C ASN A 93 -18.67 -6.17 5.68
N THR A 94 -17.86 -6.59 6.64
CA THR A 94 -17.80 -8.00 7.10
C THR A 94 -18.48 -8.23 8.45
N PHE A 95 -18.98 -7.17 9.09
CA PHE A 95 -19.61 -7.25 10.40
C PHE A 95 -20.91 -8.04 10.34
N LYS A 96 -21.08 -8.96 11.30
CA LYS A 96 -22.31 -9.73 11.49
C LYS A 96 -22.89 -9.44 12.87
N ALA A 97 -24.08 -8.86 12.89
CA ALA A 97 -24.77 -8.47 14.13
C ALA A 97 -25.14 -9.68 15.03
N ASP A 98 -25.26 -10.87 14.43
CA ASP A 98 -25.70 -12.10 15.10
C ASP A 98 -24.76 -12.56 16.24
N LYS A 99 -23.51 -12.09 16.25
CA LYS A 99 -22.48 -12.54 17.18
C LYS A 99 -22.48 -11.83 18.54
N ASN A 100 -23.45 -10.97 18.80
CA ASN A 100 -23.59 -10.21 20.06
C ASN A 100 -22.32 -9.42 20.47
N ILE A 101 -21.54 -8.96 19.51
CA ILE A 101 -20.32 -8.16 19.68
C ILE A 101 -20.58 -6.76 19.17
N ARG A 102 -20.08 -5.73 19.87
CA ARG A 102 -20.19 -4.34 19.40
C ARG A 102 -19.36 -4.11 18.15
N LEU A 103 -19.89 -3.32 17.20
CA LEU A 103 -19.17 -2.92 15.98
C LEU A 103 -17.80 -2.32 16.30
N ALA A 104 -17.72 -1.42 17.28
CA ALA A 104 -16.47 -0.78 17.68
C ALA A 104 -15.39 -1.79 18.12
N THR A 105 -15.77 -2.87 18.82
CA THR A 105 -14.83 -3.92 19.25
C THR A 105 -14.29 -4.70 18.05
N TYR A 106 -15.16 -5.07 17.12
CA TYR A 106 -14.78 -5.78 15.91
C TYR A 106 -13.93 -4.89 14.99
N ALA A 107 -14.36 -3.65 14.76
CA ALA A 107 -13.65 -2.67 13.96
C ALA A 107 -12.24 -2.38 14.51
N SER A 108 -12.11 -2.23 15.85
CA SER A 108 -10.79 -2.04 16.47
C SER A 108 -9.81 -3.16 16.13
N LYS A 109 -10.26 -4.41 16.11
CA LYS A 109 -9.42 -5.55 15.74
C LYS A 109 -9.05 -5.55 14.26
N CYS A 110 -10.00 -5.22 13.38
CA CYS A 110 -9.74 -5.12 11.95
C CYS A 110 -8.74 -4.00 11.64
N ILE A 111 -8.92 -2.82 12.23
CA ILE A 111 -7.99 -1.69 12.10
C ILE A 111 -6.59 -2.08 12.56
N GLN A 112 -6.46 -2.66 13.75
CA GLN A 112 -5.16 -3.12 14.28
C GLN A 112 -4.50 -4.15 13.35
N ASN A 113 -5.26 -5.09 12.80
CA ASN A 113 -4.73 -6.10 11.90
C ASN A 113 -4.20 -5.47 10.60
N GLU A 114 -4.92 -4.52 9.99
CA GLU A 114 -4.45 -3.81 8.79
C GLU A 114 -3.15 -3.04 9.07
N LEU A 115 -3.08 -2.32 10.18
CA LEU A 115 -1.87 -1.62 10.58
C LEU A 115 -0.70 -2.57 10.82
N LEU A 116 -0.92 -3.71 11.47
CA LEU A 116 0.11 -4.74 11.67
C LEU A 116 0.58 -5.36 10.36
N MET A 117 -0.33 -5.60 9.41
CA MET A 117 0.03 -6.10 8.07
C MET A 117 0.91 -5.10 7.33
N TYR A 118 0.55 -3.82 7.38
CA TYR A 118 1.37 -2.75 6.80
C TYR A 118 2.79 -2.73 7.37
N PHE A 119 2.95 -2.77 8.70
CA PHE A 119 4.28 -2.79 9.30
C PHE A 119 5.09 -4.05 8.97
N ARG A 120 4.43 -5.20 8.85
CA ARG A 120 5.10 -6.43 8.40
C ARG A 120 5.61 -6.31 6.97
N GLN A 121 4.81 -5.72 6.08
CA GLN A 121 5.19 -5.47 4.69
C GLN A 121 6.35 -4.47 4.63
N LYS A 122 6.23 -3.34 5.32
CA LYS A 122 7.27 -2.31 5.39
C LYS A 122 8.60 -2.87 5.92
N ARG A 123 8.55 -3.78 6.91
CA ARG A 123 9.76 -4.45 7.42
C ARG A 123 10.43 -5.34 6.37
N LYS A 124 9.66 -5.97 5.48
CA LYS A 124 10.23 -6.78 4.40
C LYS A 124 10.96 -5.91 3.38
N SER A 125 10.41 -4.74 3.06
CA SER A 125 11.00 -3.78 2.11
C SER A 125 12.04 -2.85 2.73
N ALA A 126 12.29 -2.94 4.05
CA ALA A 126 13.26 -2.06 4.71
C ALA A 126 14.73 -2.26 4.27
N GLY A 127 15.03 -3.38 3.61
CA GLY A 127 16.34 -3.67 3.02
C GLY A 127 16.44 -3.39 1.52
N GLU A 128 15.36 -2.92 0.90
CA GLU A 128 15.35 -2.59 -0.53
C GLU A 128 16.01 -1.22 -0.72
N LEU A 129 16.98 -1.15 -1.64
CA LEU A 129 17.63 0.09 -2.06
C LEU A 129 17.09 0.48 -3.44
N SER A 130 16.89 1.78 -3.66
CA SER A 130 16.51 2.27 -4.97
C SER A 130 17.68 2.16 -5.94
N LEU A 131 17.45 1.61 -7.13
CA LEU A 131 18.47 1.56 -8.18
C LEU A 131 18.90 2.97 -8.64
N SER A 132 18.05 3.96 -8.42
CA SER A 132 18.33 5.37 -8.75
C SER A 132 19.05 6.11 -7.61
N ASP A 133 19.34 5.45 -6.48
CA ASP A 133 20.08 6.09 -5.40
C ASP A 133 21.51 6.37 -5.85
N THR A 134 21.93 7.61 -5.63
CA THR A 134 23.29 8.06 -5.94
C THR A 134 24.25 7.57 -4.87
N LEU A 135 25.28 6.83 -5.26
CA LEU A 135 26.32 6.33 -4.37
C LEU A 135 27.39 7.37 -4.10
N GLU A 136 27.82 8.07 -5.15
CA GLU A 136 28.81 9.15 -5.07
C GLU A 136 28.42 10.24 -6.05
N SER A 137 28.64 11.50 -5.68
CA SER A 137 28.60 12.64 -6.60
C SER A 137 29.99 13.21 -6.69
N ASP A 138 30.59 13.14 -7.86
CA ASP A 138 31.81 13.89 -8.14
C ASP A 138 31.48 15.39 -8.10
N GLY A 139 32.47 16.21 -7.65
CA GLY A 139 32.30 17.67 -7.54
C GLY A 139 31.86 18.37 -8.84
N ASP A 140 31.90 17.68 -9.97
CA ASP A 140 31.49 18.14 -11.31
C ASP A 140 30.02 17.85 -11.65
N GLY A 141 29.22 17.31 -10.69
CA GLY A 141 27.78 17.12 -10.86
C GLY A 141 27.37 15.80 -11.55
N ASN A 142 28.30 14.91 -11.87
CA ASN A 142 28.00 13.56 -12.30
C ASN A 142 27.71 12.69 -11.08
N ALA A 143 26.45 12.27 -10.93
CA ALA A 143 26.03 11.36 -9.87
C ALA A 143 26.05 9.92 -10.41
N LEU A 144 26.83 9.04 -9.79
CA LEU A 144 26.86 7.62 -10.10
C LEU A 144 25.69 6.94 -9.36
N ALA A 145 24.75 6.38 -10.12
CA ALA A 145 23.62 5.65 -9.57
C ALA A 145 23.98 4.17 -9.34
N LEU A 146 23.29 3.50 -8.41
CA LEU A 146 23.48 2.08 -8.14
C LEU A 146 23.25 1.22 -9.41
N GLN A 147 22.31 1.61 -10.27
CA GLN A 147 22.03 0.93 -11.54
C GLN A 147 23.22 0.94 -12.51
N ASP A 148 24.12 1.93 -12.43
CA ASP A 148 25.26 2.06 -13.34
C ASP A 148 26.40 1.09 -12.94
N ILE A 149 26.38 0.59 -11.71
CA ILE A 149 27.38 -0.36 -11.19
C ILE A 149 26.91 -1.80 -11.36
N ILE A 150 25.60 -2.05 -11.27
CA ILE A 150 25.04 -3.39 -11.42
C ILE A 150 25.06 -3.77 -12.90
N CYS A 151 26.10 -4.46 -13.32
CA CYS A 151 26.16 -5.08 -14.63
C CYS A 151 25.63 -6.51 -14.55
N CYS A 152 24.75 -6.90 -15.44
CA CYS A 152 24.45 -8.29 -15.72
C CYS A 152 25.50 -8.78 -16.73
N GLU A 153 26.15 -9.91 -16.43
CA GLU A 153 26.91 -10.61 -17.47
C GLU A 153 25.94 -10.91 -18.61
N ASP A 154 26.28 -10.41 -19.79
CA ASP A 154 25.50 -10.72 -20.99
C ASP A 154 25.73 -12.20 -21.35
N SER A 155 24.85 -13.05 -20.82
CA SER A 155 24.87 -14.48 -21.10
C SER A 155 24.39 -14.81 -22.52
N GLY A 156 23.96 -13.81 -23.29
CA GLY A 156 23.45 -14.02 -24.66
C GLY A 156 24.46 -14.69 -25.57
N LEU A 157 25.71 -14.22 -25.56
CA LEU A 157 26.78 -14.80 -26.38
C LEU A 157 27.09 -16.24 -25.96
N SER A 158 27.23 -16.49 -24.65
CA SER A 158 27.50 -17.82 -24.11
C SER A 158 26.35 -18.81 -24.39
N ALA A 159 25.10 -18.36 -24.32
CA ALA A 159 23.94 -19.17 -24.67
C ALA A 159 23.90 -19.55 -26.15
N VAL A 160 24.28 -18.63 -27.07
CA VAL A 160 24.37 -18.89 -28.49
C VAL A 160 25.51 -19.89 -28.78
N GLU A 161 26.69 -19.73 -28.17
CA GLU A 161 27.80 -20.66 -28.31
C GLU A 161 27.48 -22.05 -27.78
N GLU A 162 26.72 -22.15 -26.70
CA GLU A 162 26.27 -23.43 -26.14
C GLU A 162 25.26 -24.10 -27.06
N GLN A 163 24.35 -23.32 -27.64
CA GLN A 163 23.40 -23.81 -28.62
C GLN A 163 24.09 -24.30 -29.92
N ASP A 164 25.08 -23.57 -30.42
CA ASP A 164 25.86 -23.96 -31.56
C ASP A 164 26.67 -25.27 -31.32
N ARG A 165 27.25 -25.40 -30.12
CA ARG A 165 27.91 -26.65 -29.71
C ARG A 165 26.92 -27.81 -29.65
N TYR A 166 25.74 -27.59 -29.15
CA TYR A 166 24.67 -28.59 -29.10
C TYR A 166 24.28 -29.05 -30.52
N TYR A 167 24.05 -28.11 -31.43
CA TYR A 167 23.74 -28.46 -32.83
C TYR A 167 24.90 -29.15 -33.57
N ALA A 168 26.14 -28.73 -33.32
CA ALA A 168 27.32 -29.38 -33.89
C ALA A 168 27.46 -30.85 -33.40
N MET A 169 27.26 -31.06 -32.09
CA MET A 169 27.24 -32.38 -31.48
C MET A 169 26.15 -33.29 -32.11
N HIS A 170 24.91 -32.79 -32.19
CA HIS A 170 23.82 -33.56 -32.80
C HIS A 170 24.06 -33.87 -34.27
N ARG A 171 24.66 -32.97 -35.03
CA ARG A 171 25.05 -33.20 -36.45
C ARG A 171 26.12 -34.26 -36.56
N ALA A 172 27.12 -34.22 -35.68
CA ALA A 172 28.17 -35.22 -35.63
C ALA A 172 27.63 -36.62 -35.28
N LEU A 173 26.77 -36.72 -34.26
CA LEU A 173 26.09 -37.96 -33.88
C LEU A 173 25.24 -38.52 -35.01
N ALA A 174 24.52 -37.62 -35.73
CA ALA A 174 23.73 -38.04 -36.90
C ALA A 174 24.56 -38.55 -38.08
N GLY A 175 25.80 -38.07 -38.23
CA GLY A 175 26.69 -38.47 -39.33
C GLY A 175 27.59 -39.63 -39.04
N CYS A 176 27.99 -39.83 -37.78
CA CYS A 176 29.00 -40.83 -37.42
C CYS A 176 28.43 -42.16 -36.88
N LEU A 177 27.18 -42.13 -36.38
CA LEU A 177 26.58 -43.32 -35.76
C LEU A 177 25.75 -44.16 -36.75
N SER A 178 25.88 -45.47 -36.65
CA SER A 178 25.00 -46.41 -37.33
C SER A 178 23.56 -46.36 -36.77
N PRO A 179 22.53 -46.83 -37.52
CA PRO A 179 21.15 -46.83 -37.05
C PRO A 179 20.91 -47.50 -35.69
N ARG A 180 21.67 -48.57 -35.39
CA ARG A 180 21.60 -49.27 -34.10
C ARG A 180 22.22 -48.49 -32.96
N GLU A 181 23.30 -47.79 -33.21
CA GLU A 181 23.98 -46.97 -32.19
C GLU A 181 23.18 -45.71 -31.83
N ARG A 182 22.38 -45.17 -32.76
CA ARG A 182 21.45 -44.04 -32.50
C ARG A 182 20.29 -44.41 -31.60
N GLU A 183 19.92 -45.70 -31.53
CA GLU A 183 18.81 -46.16 -30.71
C GLU A 183 19.21 -46.36 -29.23
N ILE A 184 20.52 -46.40 -28.96
CA ILE A 184 21.09 -46.63 -27.62
C ILE A 184 21.52 -45.33 -26.92
N ILE A 185 21.85 -44.27 -27.69
CA ILE A 185 22.26 -42.95 -27.18
C ILE A 185 21.08 -41.97 -27.17
#